data_aaa6c5b25373cc09bd478e0d6ba01012
#
_entry.id   aaa6c5b25373cc09bd478e0d6ba01012
#
_cell.length_a   1.000
_cell.length_b   1.000
_cell.length_c   1.000
_cell.angle_alpha   90.00
_cell.angle_beta   90.00
_cell.angle_gamma   90.00
#
_symmetry.space_group_name_H-M   'P 1'
#
loop_
_entity.id
_entity.type
_entity.pdbx_description
1 polymer ?
#
loop_
_entity_poly.entity_id
_entity_poly.type
_entity_poly.pdbx_seq_one_letter_code
_entity_poly.pdbx_strand_id
1 'polypeptide(L)'
;METRLDLNRRQFFQTAAVAASALSLTDVAQLPSAGGKTTPEGGGATPGKPKVGCLSWCFHSLGPAADPEPALDIIGGLGFDGVELIVTARRDLKDFWTDARIERLNQKLQRNKLRVSQFAAFQPVVEDLSSTEPAAREQALNYFEAACRIGKKLGAPIMNIVAPWARELKGPTEYLPRYYEIENPKPGQKYHIDIAEGFDWDRVWNAYVETTKACLARAKAHGLKFSIEQHTHCLVPDAASFLRLWDQIRDEDLGYNMDAGWTLLQREYPPVAIHKVGKHLMNVHMRDIDGVMRQFPPFGRGVMDVQAIVTALKQVGFNGFASIEQDGHPGDPDIRDTCREYLRIMRECGVS
;
A
#
# COMPACT_ATOMS: atom_id res chain seq x y z
N MET A 1 -21.05 -14.17 50.99
CA MET A 1 -21.88 -15.02 50.13
C MET A 1 -22.11 -14.23 48.84
N GLU A 2 -21.15 -14.28 47.94
CA GLU A 2 -21.20 -13.57 46.66
C GLU A 2 -21.86 -14.47 45.61
N THR A 3 -23.05 -14.10 45.18
CA THR A 3 -23.74 -14.75 44.06
C THR A 3 -23.11 -14.29 42.74
N ARG A 4 -22.28 -15.14 42.15
CA ARG A 4 -21.87 -14.98 40.74
C ARG A 4 -23.10 -15.22 39.86
N LEU A 5 -23.51 -14.21 39.14
CA LEU A 5 -24.48 -14.32 38.04
C LEU A 5 -23.73 -14.88 36.80
N ASP A 6 -23.87 -16.17 36.56
CA ASP A 6 -23.46 -16.82 35.32
C ASP A 6 -24.48 -16.50 34.20
N LEU A 7 -24.32 -15.37 33.55
CA LEU A 7 -25.07 -15.01 32.34
C LEU A 7 -24.40 -15.62 31.12
N ASN A 8 -25.14 -16.46 30.38
CA ASN A 8 -24.64 -16.95 29.10
C ASN A 8 -24.63 -15.81 28.06
N ARG A 9 -23.84 -15.99 26.97
CA ARG A 9 -23.63 -14.96 25.91
C ARG A 9 -24.95 -14.37 25.37
N ARG A 10 -26.01 -15.20 25.25
CA ARG A 10 -27.31 -14.79 24.72
C ARG A 10 -28.05 -13.87 25.69
N GLN A 11 -27.96 -14.15 26.99
CA GLN A 11 -28.55 -13.33 28.06
C GLN A 11 -27.80 -12.00 28.20
N PHE A 12 -26.47 -11.97 28.00
CA PHE A 12 -25.69 -10.73 28.02
C PHE A 12 -26.14 -9.76 26.90
N PHE A 13 -26.33 -10.25 25.68
CA PHE A 13 -26.79 -9.39 24.57
C PHE A 13 -28.26 -8.96 24.74
N GLN A 14 -29.12 -9.77 25.32
CA GLN A 14 -30.50 -9.38 25.60
C GLN A 14 -30.56 -8.31 26.70
N THR A 15 -29.75 -8.40 27.74
CA THR A 15 -29.68 -7.40 28.81
C THR A 15 -29.10 -6.08 28.31
N ALA A 16 -28.11 -6.13 27.43
CA ALA A 16 -27.53 -4.94 26.79
C ALA A 16 -28.54 -4.22 25.86
N ALA A 17 -29.37 -4.97 25.14
CA ALA A 17 -30.40 -4.40 24.27
C ALA A 17 -31.53 -3.74 25.06
N VAL A 18 -31.90 -4.28 26.23
CA VAL A 18 -32.91 -3.66 27.13
C VAL A 18 -32.35 -2.41 27.82
N ALA A 19 -31.07 -2.38 28.16
CA ALA A 19 -30.41 -1.19 28.73
C ALA A 19 -30.30 -0.04 27.73
N ALA A 20 -30.11 -0.36 26.44
CA ALA A 20 -30.04 0.64 25.36
C ALA A 20 -31.41 1.26 25.02
N SER A 21 -32.50 0.55 25.23
CA SER A 21 -33.86 1.05 24.98
C SER A 21 -34.49 1.81 26.17
N ALA A 22 -33.86 1.83 27.34
CA ALA A 22 -34.32 2.59 28.50
C ALA A 22 -33.73 4.00 28.64
N LEU A 23 -32.80 4.39 27.76
CA LEU A 23 -32.29 5.75 27.61
C LEU A 23 -33.09 6.49 26.54
N SER A 24 -34.38 6.69 26.77
CA SER A 24 -35.19 7.62 25.97
C SER A 24 -34.88 9.06 26.39
N LEU A 25 -34.50 9.82 25.37
CA LEU A 25 -34.49 11.27 25.21
C LEU A 25 -35.46 12.05 26.13
N THR A 26 -35.05 12.43 27.31
CA THR A 26 -35.52 13.66 28.00
C THR A 26 -34.52 13.97 29.08
N ASP A 27 -33.84 15.08 28.90
CA ASP A 27 -33.04 15.91 29.80
C ASP A 27 -31.64 16.17 29.23
N VAL A 28 -31.62 16.90 28.10
CA VAL A 28 -30.47 17.77 27.79
C VAL A 28 -30.71 19.07 28.58
N ALA A 29 -30.37 19.06 29.87
CA ALA A 29 -30.20 20.27 30.63
C ALA A 29 -28.98 21.04 30.05
N GLN A 30 -29.22 22.29 29.69
CA GLN A 30 -28.24 23.24 29.22
C GLN A 30 -27.05 23.30 30.16
N LEU A 31 -25.90 22.80 29.72
CA LEU A 31 -24.62 23.17 30.32
C LEU A 31 -24.32 24.64 29.93
N PRO A 32 -23.85 25.48 30.85
CA PRO A 32 -23.53 26.87 30.55
C PRO A 32 -22.37 26.90 29.54
N SER A 33 -22.56 27.67 28.48
CA SER A 33 -21.53 27.98 27.49
C SER A 33 -20.41 28.75 28.15
N ALA A 34 -19.33 28.11 28.52
CA ALA A 34 -18.08 28.80 28.79
C ALA A 34 -17.55 29.33 27.45
N GLY A 35 -17.80 30.61 27.22
CA GLY A 35 -17.20 31.35 26.12
C GLY A 35 -15.68 31.40 26.27
N GLY A 36 -15.02 30.53 25.57
CA GLY A 36 -13.59 30.56 25.33
C GLY A 36 -13.38 30.21 23.87
N LYS A 37 -13.42 31.19 22.99
CA LYS A 37 -12.91 31.08 21.63
C LYS A 37 -11.39 30.88 21.71
N THR A 38 -10.93 29.66 21.80
CA THR A 38 -9.62 29.29 21.33
C THR A 38 -9.86 28.32 20.19
N THR A 39 -10.12 28.84 18.99
CA THR A 39 -9.80 28.11 17.76
C THR A 39 -8.30 27.88 17.79
N PRO A 40 -7.80 26.66 17.74
CA PRO A 40 -6.43 26.46 17.32
C PRO A 40 -6.38 27.02 15.90
N GLU A 41 -5.54 27.99 15.66
CA GLU A 41 -5.08 28.32 14.31
C GLU A 41 -4.30 27.11 13.79
N GLY A 42 -5.02 26.08 13.40
CA GLY A 42 -4.54 25.09 12.47
C GLY A 42 -4.39 25.81 11.14
N GLY A 43 -3.17 26.17 10.78
CA GLY A 43 -2.87 26.66 9.46
C GLY A 43 -3.50 25.69 8.46
N GLY A 44 -4.58 26.12 7.80
CA GLY A 44 -5.34 25.30 6.89
C GLY A 44 -4.42 24.85 5.75
N ALA A 45 -4.00 23.57 5.78
CA ALA A 45 -3.25 23.00 4.69
C ALA A 45 -4.07 23.21 3.41
N THR A 46 -3.42 23.68 2.36
CA THR A 46 -4.07 23.78 1.04
C THR A 46 -4.58 22.39 0.67
N PRO A 47 -5.87 22.24 0.29
CA PRO A 47 -6.41 20.95 -0.08
C PRO A 47 -5.56 20.27 -1.15
N GLY A 48 -5.27 18.99 -0.95
CA GLY A 48 -4.50 18.20 -1.89
C GLY A 48 -5.22 18.04 -3.23
N LYS A 49 -4.44 17.83 -4.28
CA LYS A 49 -4.92 17.56 -5.64
C LYS A 49 -4.35 16.21 -6.09
N PRO A 50 -4.91 15.09 -5.64
CA PRO A 50 -4.49 13.78 -6.11
C PRO A 50 -4.68 13.67 -7.62
N LYS A 51 -3.81 12.89 -8.27
CA LYS A 51 -3.85 12.59 -9.70
C LYS A 51 -4.26 11.15 -9.90
N VAL A 52 -4.84 10.82 -11.04
CA VAL A 52 -5.19 9.45 -11.37
C VAL A 52 -4.02 8.73 -12.04
N GLY A 53 -3.67 7.56 -11.51
CA GLY A 53 -2.64 6.69 -12.05
C GLY A 53 -3.17 5.28 -12.33
N CYS A 54 -2.37 4.50 -13.06
CA CYS A 54 -2.64 3.10 -13.31
C CYS A 54 -1.33 2.31 -13.21
N LEU A 55 -1.40 1.14 -12.61
CA LEU A 55 -0.26 0.23 -12.58
C LEU A 55 -0.14 -0.47 -13.93
N SER A 56 1.06 -0.50 -14.51
CA SER A 56 1.26 -1.11 -15.83
C SER A 56 0.89 -2.60 -15.85
N TRP A 57 1.09 -3.29 -14.74
CA TRP A 57 0.76 -4.72 -14.62
C TRP A 57 -0.72 -5.05 -14.49
N CYS A 58 -1.60 -4.05 -14.50
CA CYS A 58 -2.99 -4.29 -14.84
C CYS A 58 -3.16 -4.89 -16.26
N PHE A 59 -2.17 -4.69 -17.14
CA PHE A 59 -2.21 -5.08 -18.56
C PHE A 59 -1.09 -6.05 -18.99
N HIS A 60 -0.26 -6.50 -18.08
CA HIS A 60 0.76 -7.52 -18.33
C HIS A 60 1.01 -8.35 -17.06
N SER A 61 1.68 -9.48 -17.20
CA SER A 61 2.03 -10.35 -16.07
C SER A 61 3.11 -9.71 -15.18
N LEU A 62 3.23 -10.21 -13.94
CA LEU A 62 4.36 -9.94 -13.05
C LEU A 62 5.51 -10.95 -13.25
N GLY A 63 5.55 -11.65 -14.37
CA GLY A 63 6.63 -12.58 -14.70
C GLY A 63 7.89 -11.87 -15.20
N PRO A 64 9.01 -12.62 -15.31
CA PRO A 64 10.25 -12.08 -15.86
C PRO A 64 10.08 -11.58 -17.30
N ALA A 65 10.77 -10.49 -17.64
CA ALA A 65 10.73 -9.83 -18.95
C ALA A 65 9.31 -9.40 -19.39
N ALA A 66 8.42 -9.16 -18.44
CA ALA A 66 7.09 -8.63 -18.72
C ALA A 66 7.20 -7.24 -19.36
N ASP A 67 6.60 -7.07 -20.53
CA ASP A 67 6.73 -5.85 -21.32
C ASP A 67 5.63 -4.84 -20.99
N PRO A 68 5.96 -3.69 -20.38
CA PRO A 68 4.96 -2.64 -20.09
C PRO A 68 4.61 -1.80 -21.32
N GLU A 69 5.32 -1.95 -22.44
CA GLU A 69 5.18 -1.06 -23.60
C GLU A 69 3.77 -1.02 -24.19
N PRO A 70 3.05 -2.15 -24.34
CA PRO A 70 1.65 -2.12 -24.79
C PRO A 70 0.70 -1.47 -23.78
N ALA A 71 0.99 -1.62 -22.47
CA ALA A 71 0.18 -1.03 -21.41
C ALA A 71 0.17 0.51 -21.48
N LEU A 72 1.29 1.13 -21.87
CA LEU A 72 1.37 2.60 -21.95
C LEU A 72 0.40 3.19 -22.96
N ASP A 73 0.17 2.53 -24.10
CA ASP A 73 -0.79 3.01 -25.10
C ASP A 73 -2.23 2.87 -24.58
N ILE A 74 -2.52 1.79 -23.86
CA ILE A 74 -3.85 1.56 -23.28
C ILE A 74 -4.12 2.59 -22.18
N ILE A 75 -3.19 2.76 -21.24
CA ILE A 75 -3.32 3.66 -20.09
C ILE A 75 -3.45 5.12 -20.56
N GLY A 76 -2.61 5.54 -21.51
CA GLY A 76 -2.72 6.89 -22.09
C GLY A 76 -4.00 7.09 -22.88
N GLY A 77 -4.44 6.10 -23.66
CA GLY A 77 -5.70 6.14 -24.40
C GLY A 77 -6.94 6.19 -23.51
N LEU A 78 -6.86 5.70 -22.26
CA LEU A 78 -7.91 5.79 -21.26
C LEU A 78 -7.96 7.17 -20.58
N GLY A 79 -6.89 7.98 -20.64
CA GLY A 79 -6.82 9.32 -20.07
C GLY A 79 -6.32 9.39 -18.63
N PHE A 80 -5.45 8.47 -18.22
CA PHE A 80 -4.74 8.57 -16.95
C PHE A 80 -3.63 9.65 -17.00
N ASP A 81 -3.30 10.24 -15.84
CA ASP A 81 -2.22 11.21 -15.68
C ASP A 81 -0.85 10.54 -15.56
N GLY A 82 -0.81 9.33 -15.06
CA GLY A 82 0.42 8.63 -14.78
C GLY A 82 0.32 7.12 -14.81
N VAL A 83 1.50 6.51 -14.82
CA VAL A 83 1.69 5.06 -14.82
C VAL A 83 2.76 4.68 -13.81
N GLU A 84 2.55 3.57 -13.14
CA GLU A 84 3.58 2.91 -12.36
C GLU A 84 4.23 1.79 -13.17
N LEU A 85 5.55 1.75 -13.12
CA LEU A 85 6.37 0.74 -13.78
C LEU A 85 7.10 -0.11 -12.76
N ILE A 86 7.40 -1.36 -13.11
CA ILE A 86 7.95 -2.34 -12.17
C ILE A 86 9.03 -3.22 -12.81
N VAL A 87 10.10 -3.51 -12.06
CA VAL A 87 11.02 -4.60 -12.40
C VAL A 87 10.67 -5.85 -11.61
N THR A 88 10.53 -6.98 -12.28
CA THR A 88 9.93 -8.20 -11.71
C THR A 88 10.94 -9.32 -11.43
N ALA A 89 12.13 -9.28 -12.03
CA ALA A 89 13.16 -10.28 -11.81
C ALA A 89 14.57 -9.68 -11.79
N ARG A 90 15.48 -10.27 -11.02
CA ARG A 90 16.88 -9.81 -10.90
C ARG A 90 17.60 -9.75 -12.25
N ARG A 91 17.41 -10.73 -13.10
CA ARG A 91 18.00 -10.76 -14.45
C ARG A 91 17.54 -9.60 -15.31
N ASP A 92 16.30 -9.13 -15.13
CA ASP A 92 15.70 -8.08 -15.94
C ASP A 92 16.37 -6.71 -15.72
N LEU A 93 17.00 -6.51 -14.56
CA LEU A 93 17.79 -5.29 -14.27
C LEU A 93 18.90 -5.05 -15.30
N LYS A 94 19.41 -6.11 -15.92
CA LYS A 94 20.48 -6.04 -16.92
C LYS A 94 19.97 -6.40 -18.31
N ASP A 95 19.18 -7.45 -18.43
CA ASP A 95 18.90 -8.06 -19.74
C ASP A 95 17.65 -7.45 -20.39
N PHE A 96 16.72 -6.95 -19.62
CA PHE A 96 15.46 -6.39 -20.12
C PHE A 96 15.44 -4.84 -20.09
N TRP A 97 15.81 -4.22 -18.97
CA TRP A 97 15.80 -2.75 -18.80
C TRP A 97 17.06 -2.09 -19.39
N THR A 98 17.31 -2.36 -20.69
CA THR A 98 18.43 -1.77 -21.43
C THR A 98 18.17 -0.29 -21.75
N ASP A 99 19.23 0.49 -22.01
CA ASP A 99 19.12 1.92 -22.35
C ASP A 99 18.23 2.13 -23.59
N ALA A 100 18.39 1.29 -24.61
CA ALA A 100 17.57 1.37 -25.82
C ALA A 100 16.07 1.12 -25.55
N ARG A 101 15.73 0.21 -24.62
CA ARG A 101 14.35 -0.01 -24.21
C ARG A 101 13.82 1.18 -23.42
N ILE A 102 14.58 1.65 -22.45
CA ILE A 102 14.21 2.81 -21.63
C ILE A 102 13.92 4.03 -22.50
N GLU A 103 14.76 4.28 -23.51
CA GLU A 103 14.54 5.37 -24.47
C GLU A 103 13.22 5.21 -25.23
N ARG A 104 12.91 4.01 -25.74
CA ARG A 104 11.62 3.76 -26.40
C ARG A 104 10.43 3.97 -25.46
N LEU A 105 10.54 3.51 -24.20
CA LEU A 105 9.48 3.71 -23.19
C LEU A 105 9.30 5.20 -22.90
N ASN A 106 10.38 5.98 -22.77
CA ASN A 106 10.30 7.42 -22.55
C ASN A 106 9.61 8.14 -23.71
N GLN A 107 9.92 7.79 -24.97
CA GLN A 107 9.24 8.33 -26.14
C GLN A 107 7.75 7.99 -26.11
N LYS A 108 7.39 6.78 -25.68
CA LYS A 108 6.00 6.34 -25.57
C LYS A 108 5.25 7.04 -24.42
N LEU A 109 5.88 7.21 -23.27
CA LEU A 109 5.38 8.01 -22.16
C LEU A 109 5.05 9.45 -22.59
N GLN A 110 5.96 10.10 -23.32
CA GLN A 110 5.75 11.44 -23.85
C GLN A 110 4.57 11.50 -24.83
N ARG A 111 4.50 10.57 -25.80
CA ARG A 111 3.40 10.52 -26.78
C ARG A 111 2.05 10.36 -26.10
N ASN A 112 1.98 9.53 -25.07
CA ASN A 112 0.77 9.26 -24.31
C ASN A 112 0.53 10.27 -23.17
N LYS A 113 1.38 11.29 -22.99
CA LYS A 113 1.32 12.31 -21.94
C LYS A 113 1.28 11.73 -20.53
N LEU A 114 1.87 10.55 -20.35
CA LEU A 114 1.96 9.86 -19.06
C LEU A 114 3.20 10.29 -18.29
N ARG A 115 3.05 10.47 -16.98
CA ARG A 115 4.17 10.61 -16.04
C ARG A 115 4.38 9.29 -15.31
N VAL A 116 5.61 8.93 -15.05
CA VAL A 116 5.92 7.81 -14.15
C VAL A 116 5.62 8.27 -12.73
N SER A 117 4.66 7.61 -12.05
CA SER A 117 4.28 7.93 -10.66
C SER A 117 5.36 7.47 -9.68
N GLN A 118 5.80 6.23 -9.85
CA GLN A 118 6.94 5.62 -9.15
C GLN A 118 7.46 4.44 -9.97
N PHE A 119 8.68 3.98 -9.65
CA PHE A 119 9.26 2.75 -10.18
C PHE A 119 9.39 1.73 -9.06
N ALA A 120 8.80 0.56 -9.22
CA ALA A 120 8.78 -0.47 -8.19
C ALA A 120 9.82 -1.57 -8.45
N ALA A 121 10.48 -2.05 -7.41
CA ALA A 121 11.20 -3.31 -7.44
C ALA A 121 10.36 -4.39 -6.76
N PHE A 122 9.90 -5.35 -7.57
CA PHE A 122 9.09 -6.46 -7.08
C PHE A 122 9.87 -7.34 -6.11
N GLN A 123 9.17 -8.03 -5.20
CA GLN A 123 9.79 -8.81 -4.14
C GLN A 123 10.91 -9.75 -4.58
N PRO A 124 10.77 -10.57 -5.65
CA PRO A 124 11.86 -11.46 -6.08
C PRO A 124 13.17 -10.74 -6.39
N VAL A 125 13.12 -9.43 -6.67
CA VAL A 125 14.33 -8.62 -6.91
C VAL A 125 15.03 -8.30 -5.61
N VAL A 126 14.27 -7.96 -4.57
CA VAL A 126 14.77 -7.34 -3.32
C VAL A 126 14.41 -8.13 -2.05
N GLU A 127 14.00 -9.38 -2.15
CA GLU A 127 13.49 -10.19 -1.03
C GLU A 127 14.48 -10.32 0.14
N ASP A 128 15.80 -10.28 -0.12
CA ASP A 128 16.82 -10.42 0.91
C ASP A 128 17.10 -9.11 1.67
N LEU A 129 16.38 -8.01 1.39
CA LEU A 129 16.50 -6.78 2.18
C LEU A 129 16.12 -6.95 3.65
N SER A 130 15.34 -7.99 4.01
CA SER A 130 15.01 -8.32 5.39
C SER A 130 15.95 -9.36 6.02
N SER A 131 16.90 -9.91 5.27
CA SER A 131 17.79 -10.95 5.78
C SER A 131 18.69 -10.42 6.91
N THR A 132 18.90 -11.20 7.95
CA THR A 132 19.90 -10.92 8.99
C THR A 132 21.33 -11.24 8.54
N GLU A 133 21.49 -11.92 7.38
CA GLU A 133 22.78 -12.22 6.78
C GLU A 133 23.36 -11.03 6.00
N PRO A 134 24.51 -10.43 6.41
CA PRO A 134 25.02 -9.21 5.79
C PRO A 134 25.30 -9.32 4.29
N ALA A 135 25.85 -10.46 3.84
CA ALA A 135 26.16 -10.64 2.42
C ALA A 135 24.91 -10.69 1.53
N ALA A 136 23.85 -11.35 2.00
CA ALA A 136 22.58 -11.40 1.29
C ALA A 136 21.93 -10.02 1.21
N ARG A 137 21.95 -9.26 2.31
CA ARG A 137 21.46 -7.86 2.31
C ARG A 137 22.23 -6.97 1.36
N GLU A 138 23.57 -7.03 1.37
CA GLU A 138 24.37 -6.20 0.46
C GLU A 138 24.08 -6.52 -1.00
N GLN A 139 23.89 -7.79 -1.34
CA GLN A 139 23.50 -8.18 -2.69
C GLN A 139 22.12 -7.61 -3.07
N ALA A 140 21.15 -7.68 -2.16
CA ALA A 140 19.81 -7.11 -2.39
C ALA A 140 19.87 -5.58 -2.54
N LEU A 141 20.72 -4.90 -1.77
CA LEU A 141 20.96 -3.47 -1.89
C LEU A 141 21.57 -3.11 -3.25
N ASN A 142 22.45 -3.94 -3.81
CA ASN A 142 23.01 -3.73 -5.17
C ASN A 142 21.94 -3.89 -6.25
N TYR A 143 21.00 -4.83 -6.11
CA TYR A 143 19.83 -4.95 -7.00
C TYR A 143 18.91 -3.74 -6.87
N PHE A 144 18.63 -3.31 -5.64
CA PHE A 144 17.85 -2.10 -5.39
C PHE A 144 18.47 -0.86 -6.05
N GLU A 145 19.78 -0.69 -5.93
CA GLU A 145 20.49 0.42 -6.58
C GLU A 145 20.42 0.33 -8.10
N ALA A 146 20.54 -0.88 -8.68
CA ALA A 146 20.35 -1.07 -10.11
C ALA A 146 18.92 -0.65 -10.54
N ALA A 147 17.90 -0.96 -9.75
CA ALA A 147 16.54 -0.51 -9.99
C ALA A 147 16.40 1.03 -9.86
N CYS A 148 17.08 1.65 -8.89
CA CYS A 148 17.11 3.12 -8.78
C CYS A 148 17.67 3.79 -10.05
N ARG A 149 18.74 3.23 -10.65
CA ARG A 149 19.30 3.75 -11.93
C ARG A 149 18.29 3.68 -13.06
N ILE A 150 17.53 2.60 -13.15
CA ILE A 150 16.46 2.43 -14.14
C ILE A 150 15.35 3.44 -13.89
N GLY A 151 14.82 3.50 -12.66
CA GLY A 151 13.77 4.45 -12.27
C GLY A 151 14.15 5.90 -12.59
N LYS A 152 15.40 6.30 -12.31
CA LYS A 152 15.92 7.62 -12.67
C LYS A 152 15.88 7.89 -14.18
N LYS A 153 16.31 6.92 -14.98
CA LYS A 153 16.29 7.04 -16.46
C LYS A 153 14.86 7.10 -17.02
N LEU A 154 13.90 6.50 -16.36
CA LEU A 154 12.48 6.56 -16.70
C LEU A 154 11.79 7.85 -16.19
N GLY A 155 12.50 8.71 -15.47
CA GLY A 155 11.95 9.94 -14.91
C GLY A 155 11.03 9.72 -13.70
N ALA A 156 11.10 8.57 -13.04
CA ALA A 156 10.38 8.32 -11.81
C ALA A 156 10.86 9.26 -10.69
N PRO A 157 9.96 9.84 -9.90
CA PRO A 157 10.34 10.62 -8.72
C PRO A 157 10.61 9.77 -7.49
N ILE A 158 10.08 8.56 -7.46
CA ILE A 158 10.05 7.67 -6.29
C ILE A 158 10.50 6.26 -6.71
N MET A 159 11.35 5.66 -5.90
CA MET A 159 11.63 4.23 -5.91
C MET A 159 10.76 3.55 -4.88
N ASN A 160 10.03 2.48 -5.25
CA ASN A 160 9.13 1.74 -4.38
C ASN A 160 9.60 0.31 -4.17
N ILE A 161 9.33 -0.22 -2.98
CA ILE A 161 9.34 -1.65 -2.70
C ILE A 161 8.11 -2.01 -1.88
N VAL A 162 7.60 -3.22 -2.05
CA VAL A 162 6.75 -3.85 -1.04
C VAL A 162 7.63 -4.21 0.17
N ALA A 163 7.18 -3.88 1.38
CA ALA A 163 7.89 -4.27 2.59
C ALA A 163 8.14 -5.78 2.60
N PRO A 164 9.38 -6.24 2.85
CA PRO A 164 9.68 -7.66 2.83
C PRO A 164 9.10 -8.39 4.05
N TRP A 165 8.95 -9.70 3.92
CA TRP A 165 8.69 -10.59 5.06
C TRP A 165 9.99 -10.89 5.80
N ALA A 166 9.88 -11.25 7.09
CA ALA A 166 11.03 -11.75 7.84
C ALA A 166 11.49 -13.09 7.25
N ARG A 167 12.71 -13.13 6.74
CA ARG A 167 13.29 -14.33 6.08
C ARG A 167 13.47 -15.52 7.01
N GLU A 168 13.55 -15.26 8.30
CA GLU A 168 13.73 -16.24 9.37
C GLU A 168 12.43 -16.98 9.73
N LEU A 169 11.28 -16.47 9.28
CA LEU A 169 9.98 -17.10 9.50
C LEU A 169 9.55 -17.81 8.23
N LYS A 170 9.28 -19.11 8.33
CA LYS A 170 8.92 -19.95 7.18
C LYS A 170 7.58 -20.64 7.43
N GLY A 171 6.67 -20.50 6.48
CA GLY A 171 5.48 -21.30 6.39
C GLY A 171 5.72 -22.58 5.58
N PRO A 172 4.66 -23.36 5.29
CA PRO A 172 4.77 -24.60 4.50
C PRO A 172 5.37 -24.40 3.11
N THR A 173 5.34 -23.18 2.57
CA THR A 173 5.89 -22.79 1.27
C THR A 173 7.17 -21.96 1.40
N GLU A 174 7.92 -22.13 2.47
CA GLU A 174 9.17 -21.42 2.79
C GLU A 174 9.03 -19.94 3.19
N TYR A 175 7.82 -19.39 3.16
CA TYR A 175 7.52 -18.03 3.62
C TYR A 175 6.46 -18.06 4.71
N LEU A 176 6.29 -16.95 5.44
CA LEU A 176 5.09 -16.76 6.24
C LEU A 176 3.87 -17.06 5.38
N PRO A 177 2.78 -17.62 5.98
CA PRO A 177 1.52 -17.75 5.28
C PRO A 177 1.17 -16.43 4.64
N ARG A 178 1.29 -16.36 3.33
CA ARG A 178 0.88 -15.18 2.61
C ARG A 178 -0.63 -15.06 2.67
N TYR A 179 -1.15 -13.88 2.42
CA TYR A 179 -2.59 -13.66 2.36
C TYR A 179 -3.33 -14.77 1.57
N TYR A 180 -2.77 -15.27 0.47
CA TYR A 180 -3.39 -16.32 -0.37
C TYR A 180 -3.39 -17.72 0.28
N GLU A 181 -2.57 -17.97 1.28
CA GLU A 181 -2.62 -19.20 2.09
C GLU A 181 -3.71 -19.11 3.17
N ILE A 182 -4.06 -17.88 3.55
CA ILE A 182 -5.09 -17.56 4.53
C ILE A 182 -6.44 -17.28 3.86
N GLU A 183 -6.47 -17.07 2.55
CA GLU A 183 -7.61 -16.59 1.79
C GLU A 183 -8.85 -17.47 1.90
N ASN A 184 -8.66 -18.77 1.89
CA ASN A 184 -9.74 -19.74 1.93
C ASN A 184 -9.49 -20.74 3.04
N PRO A 185 -9.50 -20.34 4.34
CA PRO A 185 -9.26 -21.24 5.43
C PRO A 185 -10.35 -22.29 5.45
N LYS A 186 -9.97 -23.55 5.32
CA LYS A 186 -10.90 -24.68 5.46
C LYS A 186 -11.15 -24.92 6.95
N PRO A 187 -12.38 -25.25 7.35
CA PRO A 187 -12.66 -25.64 8.74
C PRO A 187 -11.67 -26.73 9.19
N GLY A 188 -11.05 -26.52 10.35
CA GLY A 188 -10.05 -27.44 10.90
C GLY A 188 -8.62 -27.29 10.34
N GLN A 189 -8.40 -26.46 9.34
CA GLN A 189 -7.05 -26.12 8.85
C GLN A 189 -6.32 -25.27 9.90
N LYS A 190 -5.08 -25.67 10.20
CA LYS A 190 -4.19 -24.90 11.08
C LYS A 190 -3.07 -24.33 10.24
N TYR A 191 -2.71 -23.08 10.53
CA TYR A 191 -1.48 -22.50 9.99
C TYR A 191 -0.30 -23.03 10.79
N HIS A 192 0.77 -23.35 10.09
CA HIS A 192 2.03 -23.73 10.68
C HIS A 192 3.11 -22.75 10.20
N ILE A 193 3.85 -22.23 11.14
CA ILE A 193 5.00 -21.37 10.88
C ILE A 193 6.16 -21.95 11.67
N ASP A 194 7.25 -22.27 10.98
CA ASP A 194 8.49 -22.66 11.62
C ASP A 194 9.22 -21.40 12.10
N ILE A 195 9.36 -21.32 13.41
CA ILE A 195 10.16 -20.28 14.04
C ILE A 195 11.46 -20.94 14.47
N ALA A 196 12.57 -20.51 13.87
CA ALA A 196 13.89 -21.07 14.19
C ALA A 196 14.22 -20.88 15.67
N GLU A 197 14.92 -21.87 16.25
CA GLU A 197 15.48 -21.73 17.60
C GLU A 197 16.40 -20.49 17.64
N GLY A 198 16.23 -19.66 18.67
CA GLY A 198 16.98 -18.40 18.79
C GLY A 198 16.50 -17.27 17.88
N PHE A 199 15.27 -17.39 17.30
CA PHE A 199 14.64 -16.28 16.58
C PHE A 199 14.51 -15.06 17.50
N ASP A 200 15.00 -13.92 17.01
CA ASP A 200 14.96 -12.64 17.70
C ASP A 200 14.34 -11.59 16.80
N TRP A 201 13.13 -11.17 17.14
CA TRP A 201 12.41 -10.15 16.38
C TRP A 201 13.13 -8.80 16.36
N ASP A 202 13.74 -8.39 17.46
CA ASP A 202 14.43 -7.10 17.53
C ASP A 202 15.68 -7.10 16.63
N ARG A 203 16.37 -8.22 16.52
CA ARG A 203 17.47 -8.39 15.55
C ARG A 203 16.97 -8.22 14.11
N VAL A 204 15.85 -8.85 13.75
CA VAL A 204 15.25 -8.75 12.41
C VAL A 204 14.82 -7.31 12.14
N TRP A 205 14.12 -6.71 13.07
CA TRP A 205 13.64 -5.35 12.94
C TRP A 205 14.79 -4.34 12.79
N ASN A 206 15.78 -4.40 13.66
CA ASN A 206 16.93 -3.48 13.61
C ASN A 206 17.74 -3.66 12.32
N ALA A 207 17.94 -4.89 11.85
CA ALA A 207 18.56 -5.15 10.55
C ALA A 207 17.78 -4.52 9.40
N TYR A 208 16.45 -4.59 9.46
CA TYR A 208 15.59 -3.96 8.45
C TYR A 208 15.63 -2.42 8.50
N VAL A 209 15.68 -1.82 9.68
CA VAL A 209 15.88 -0.37 9.84
C VAL A 209 17.17 0.09 9.16
N GLU A 210 18.29 -0.59 9.43
CA GLU A 210 19.58 -0.26 8.80
C GLU A 210 19.56 -0.48 7.29
N THR A 211 18.90 -1.53 6.83
CA THR A 211 18.69 -1.79 5.39
C THR A 211 17.85 -0.68 4.74
N THR A 212 16.80 -0.22 5.41
CA THR A 212 15.96 0.88 4.91
C THR A 212 16.73 2.19 4.79
N LYS A 213 17.58 2.50 5.79
CA LYS A 213 18.51 3.65 5.71
C LYS A 213 19.45 3.54 4.50
N ALA A 214 19.99 2.34 4.26
CA ALA A 214 20.88 2.09 3.13
C ALA A 214 20.15 2.20 1.78
N CYS A 215 18.91 1.71 1.67
CA CYS A 215 18.07 1.89 0.48
C CYS A 215 17.78 3.37 0.24
N LEU A 216 17.38 4.09 1.28
CA LEU A 216 17.10 5.53 1.18
C LEU A 216 18.34 6.32 0.69
N ALA A 217 19.51 6.04 1.25
CA ALA A 217 20.76 6.69 0.81
C ALA A 217 21.04 6.42 -0.69
N ARG A 218 20.85 5.18 -1.16
CA ARG A 218 21.01 4.82 -2.59
C ARG A 218 19.96 5.52 -3.46
N ALA A 219 18.69 5.55 -3.06
CA ALA A 219 17.66 6.26 -3.80
C ALA A 219 17.99 7.76 -3.93
N LYS A 220 18.38 8.40 -2.83
CA LYS A 220 18.78 9.83 -2.80
C LYS A 220 20.00 10.11 -3.67
N ALA A 221 20.98 9.20 -3.74
CA ALA A 221 22.14 9.34 -4.62
C ALA A 221 21.73 9.38 -6.11
N HIS A 222 20.59 8.82 -6.47
CA HIS A 222 20.00 8.90 -7.81
C HIS A 222 18.94 10.01 -7.94
N GLY A 223 18.73 10.83 -6.91
CA GLY A 223 17.73 11.91 -6.89
C GLY A 223 16.30 11.40 -6.84
N LEU A 224 16.08 10.23 -6.22
CA LEU A 224 14.78 9.62 -6.00
C LEU A 224 14.41 9.71 -4.52
N LYS A 225 13.13 9.83 -4.23
CA LYS A 225 12.56 9.48 -2.93
C LYS A 225 12.41 7.96 -2.82
N PHE A 226 12.19 7.48 -1.62
CA PHE A 226 11.99 6.06 -1.36
C PHE A 226 10.66 5.84 -0.65
N SER A 227 9.78 5.03 -1.23
CA SER A 227 8.52 4.63 -0.60
C SER A 227 8.49 3.15 -0.27
N ILE A 228 7.82 2.83 0.84
CA ILE A 228 7.57 1.47 1.29
C ILE A 228 6.07 1.22 1.22
N GLU A 229 5.69 0.19 0.49
CA GLU A 229 4.33 -0.29 0.41
C GLU A 229 4.07 -1.32 1.50
N GLN A 230 2.99 -1.12 2.25
CA GLN A 230 2.55 -2.12 3.22
C GLN A 230 1.90 -3.32 2.52
N HIS A 231 2.01 -4.45 3.16
CA HIS A 231 1.37 -5.69 2.74
C HIS A 231 1.10 -6.56 3.95
N THR A 232 0.06 -7.39 3.93
CA THR A 232 -0.20 -8.30 5.05
C THR A 232 1.01 -9.19 5.35
N HIS A 233 1.28 -9.44 6.63
CA HIS A 233 2.38 -10.28 7.13
C HIS A 233 3.82 -9.79 6.86
N CYS A 234 3.98 -8.60 6.28
CA CYS A 234 5.30 -7.97 6.10
C CYS A 234 5.85 -7.39 7.41
N LEU A 235 7.09 -6.90 7.36
CA LEU A 235 7.69 -6.11 8.46
C LEU A 235 6.97 -4.77 8.66
N VAL A 236 6.36 -4.23 7.61
CA VAL A 236 5.54 -3.01 7.65
C VAL A 236 4.14 -3.33 7.11
N PRO A 237 3.25 -3.94 7.92
CA PRO A 237 1.94 -4.35 7.46
C PRO A 237 0.88 -3.23 7.47
N ASP A 238 1.12 -2.12 8.14
CA ASP A 238 0.15 -1.05 8.37
C ASP A 238 0.81 0.33 8.59
N ALA A 239 -0.02 1.36 8.71
CA ALA A 239 0.43 2.73 8.94
C ALA A 239 1.21 2.90 10.26
N ALA A 240 0.86 2.16 11.31
CA ALA A 240 1.55 2.29 12.61
C ALA A 240 2.97 1.70 12.57
N SER A 241 3.15 0.58 11.92
CA SER A 241 4.47 -0.03 11.72
C SER A 241 5.36 0.82 10.81
N PHE A 242 4.79 1.47 9.78
CA PHE A 242 5.52 2.45 8.97
C PHE A 242 5.99 3.63 9.85
N LEU A 243 5.13 4.20 10.67
CA LEU A 243 5.50 5.31 11.55
C LEU A 243 6.58 4.89 12.56
N ARG A 244 6.52 3.66 13.10
CA ARG A 244 7.59 3.10 13.94
C ARG A 244 8.93 3.05 13.19
N LEU A 245 8.92 2.65 11.92
CA LEU A 245 10.12 2.64 11.08
C LEU A 245 10.61 4.06 10.80
N TRP A 246 9.70 4.95 10.42
CA TRP A 246 10.00 6.35 10.13
C TRP A 246 10.60 7.07 11.34
N ASP A 247 10.08 6.84 12.55
CA ASP A 247 10.60 7.43 13.79
C ASP A 247 12.08 7.08 14.07
N GLN A 248 12.55 5.94 13.58
CA GLN A 248 13.94 5.52 13.72
C GLN A 248 14.86 6.06 12.63
N ILE A 249 14.30 6.58 11.54
CA ILE A 249 15.04 7.06 10.37
C ILE A 249 14.95 8.58 10.26
N ARG A 250 13.73 9.15 10.35
CA ARG A 250 13.41 10.59 10.33
C ARG A 250 13.98 11.34 9.14
N ASP A 251 13.73 10.82 7.95
CA ASP A 251 14.12 11.47 6.69
C ASP A 251 12.86 11.70 5.83
N GLU A 252 12.65 12.92 5.37
CA GLU A 252 11.46 13.33 4.60
C GLU A 252 11.42 12.73 3.18
N ASP A 253 12.50 12.13 2.71
CA ASP A 253 12.53 11.39 1.46
C ASP A 253 12.16 9.91 1.62
N LEU A 254 11.88 9.46 2.88
CA LEU A 254 11.24 8.18 3.15
C LEU A 254 9.74 8.37 3.30
N GLY A 255 8.96 7.64 2.52
CA GLY A 255 7.51 7.73 2.54
C GLY A 255 6.78 6.41 2.47
N TYR A 256 5.47 6.51 2.52
CA TYR A 256 4.53 5.42 2.54
C TYR A 256 3.78 5.35 1.21
N ASN A 257 3.76 4.16 0.61
CA ASN A 257 2.82 3.81 -0.45
C ASN A 257 1.70 3.00 0.18
N MET A 258 0.51 3.55 0.25
CA MET A 258 -0.64 2.87 0.82
C MET A 258 -1.39 2.08 -0.25
N ASP A 259 -1.48 0.77 -0.11
CA ASP A 259 -2.49 0.00 -0.84
C ASP A 259 -3.78 -0.08 0.00
N ALA A 260 -4.87 0.47 -0.53
CA ALA A 260 -6.14 0.55 0.16
C ALA A 260 -6.76 -0.83 0.42
N GLY A 261 -6.57 -1.78 -0.50
CA GLY A 261 -7.05 -3.15 -0.35
C GLY A 261 -6.32 -3.90 0.75
N TRP A 262 -4.99 -3.82 0.78
CA TRP A 262 -4.20 -4.43 1.86
C TRP A 262 -4.45 -3.76 3.21
N THR A 263 -4.70 -2.44 3.24
CA THR A 263 -5.10 -1.73 4.45
C THR A 263 -6.40 -2.30 5.02
N LEU A 264 -7.42 -2.50 4.16
CA LEU A 264 -8.69 -3.12 4.58
C LEU A 264 -8.51 -4.57 5.02
N LEU A 265 -7.68 -5.36 4.35
CA LEU A 265 -7.36 -6.75 4.75
C LEU A 265 -6.65 -6.80 6.10
N GLN A 266 -5.81 -5.81 6.41
CA GLN A 266 -5.20 -5.62 7.73
C GLN A 266 -6.20 -5.13 8.79
N ARG A 267 -7.47 -4.91 8.42
CA ARG A 267 -8.54 -4.38 9.28
C ARG A 267 -8.24 -2.96 9.77
N GLU A 268 -7.46 -2.22 9.01
CA GLU A 268 -7.30 -0.78 9.19
C GLU A 268 -8.20 -0.02 8.21
N TYR A 269 -8.84 1.05 8.66
CA TYR A 269 -9.70 1.86 7.80
C TYR A 269 -8.84 2.86 6.99
N PRO A 270 -8.82 2.80 5.63
CA PRO A 270 -7.89 3.58 4.81
C PRO A 270 -7.91 5.08 5.06
N PRO A 271 -9.05 5.78 5.22
CA PRO A 271 -9.06 7.20 5.58
C PRO A 271 -8.30 7.51 6.88
N VAL A 272 -8.40 6.63 7.89
CA VAL A 272 -7.65 6.80 9.16
C VAL A 272 -6.16 6.55 8.94
N ALA A 273 -5.78 5.55 8.16
CA ALA A 273 -4.39 5.30 7.79
C ALA A 273 -3.78 6.53 7.08
N ILE A 274 -4.51 7.15 6.14
CA ILE A 274 -4.10 8.38 5.45
C ILE A 274 -3.81 9.51 6.46
N HIS A 275 -4.70 9.72 7.42
CA HIS A 275 -4.49 10.74 8.46
C HIS A 275 -3.31 10.42 9.38
N LYS A 276 -3.10 9.14 9.73
CA LYS A 276 -1.95 8.72 10.54
C LYS A 276 -0.63 9.05 9.88
N VAL A 277 -0.46 8.66 8.60
CA VAL A 277 0.80 8.88 7.88
C VAL A 277 0.95 10.33 7.39
N GLY A 278 -0.17 11.01 7.10
CA GLY A 278 -0.19 12.43 6.77
C GLY A 278 0.76 12.78 5.63
N LYS A 279 1.69 13.70 5.88
CA LYS A 279 2.67 14.18 4.90
C LYS A 279 3.66 13.12 4.39
N HIS A 280 3.75 11.97 5.06
CA HIS A 280 4.64 10.88 4.65
C HIS A 280 4.01 10.01 3.56
N LEU A 281 2.73 10.23 3.20
CA LEU A 281 2.08 9.53 2.11
C LEU A 281 2.62 10.02 0.76
N MET A 282 3.23 9.14 -0.01
CA MET A 282 3.83 9.46 -1.30
C MET A 282 3.04 8.96 -2.49
N ASN A 283 2.39 7.80 -2.36
CA ASN A 283 1.59 7.18 -3.41
C ASN A 283 0.46 6.35 -2.79
N VAL A 284 -0.58 6.07 -3.56
CA VAL A 284 -1.71 5.23 -3.13
C VAL A 284 -2.07 4.26 -4.24
N HIS A 285 -2.14 2.97 -3.90
CA HIS A 285 -2.77 1.97 -4.74
C HIS A 285 -4.24 1.84 -4.36
N MET A 286 -5.09 2.01 -5.35
CA MET A 286 -6.53 1.93 -5.21
C MET A 286 -6.98 0.55 -5.68
N ARG A 287 -7.15 -0.35 -4.73
CA ARG A 287 -7.56 -1.74 -4.93
C ARG A 287 -8.77 -2.01 -4.05
N ASP A 288 -9.87 -2.46 -4.65
CA ASP A 288 -11.07 -2.82 -3.91
C ASP A 288 -11.00 -4.27 -3.39
N ILE A 289 -11.73 -4.59 -2.33
CA ILE A 289 -11.84 -5.94 -1.79
C ILE A 289 -13.30 -6.31 -1.55
N ASP A 290 -13.60 -7.61 -1.45
CA ASP A 290 -14.95 -8.12 -1.17
C ASP A 290 -15.38 -7.93 0.30
N GLY A 291 -14.45 -7.60 1.19
CA GLY A 291 -14.67 -7.29 2.61
C GLY A 291 -14.30 -8.41 3.56
N VAL A 292 -14.15 -9.65 3.12
CA VAL A 292 -13.89 -10.81 3.99
C VAL A 292 -12.59 -11.50 3.62
N MET A 293 -12.42 -11.80 2.36
CA MET A 293 -11.36 -12.62 1.81
C MET A 293 -10.47 -11.77 0.90
N ARG A 294 -9.32 -12.29 0.52
CA ARG A 294 -8.55 -11.69 -0.56
C ARG A 294 -9.24 -11.98 -1.90
N GLN A 295 -10.30 -11.30 -2.16
CA GLN A 295 -10.85 -11.20 -3.50
C GLN A 295 -10.86 -9.73 -3.87
N PHE A 296 -10.26 -9.45 -5.02
CA PHE A 296 -10.18 -8.11 -5.59
C PHE A 296 -11.23 -8.00 -6.70
N PRO A 297 -12.50 -7.69 -6.35
CA PRO A 297 -13.53 -7.52 -7.35
C PRO A 297 -13.18 -6.33 -8.25
N PRO A 298 -13.81 -6.22 -9.43
CA PRO A 298 -13.69 -5.04 -10.26
C PRO A 298 -13.93 -3.77 -9.43
N PHE A 299 -13.09 -2.77 -9.61
CA PHE A 299 -13.11 -1.54 -8.82
C PHE A 299 -14.52 -0.92 -8.72
N GLY A 300 -14.91 -0.54 -7.52
CA GLY A 300 -16.23 0.00 -7.20
C GLY A 300 -17.31 -1.06 -6.94
N ARG A 301 -16.97 -2.34 -6.98
CA ARG A 301 -17.90 -3.45 -6.64
C ARG A 301 -17.59 -4.12 -5.30
N GLY A 302 -16.58 -3.65 -4.61
CA GLY A 302 -16.21 -4.12 -3.28
C GLY A 302 -16.81 -3.27 -2.16
N VAL A 303 -16.09 -3.23 -1.03
CA VAL A 303 -16.53 -2.53 0.18
C VAL A 303 -15.79 -1.22 0.43
N MET A 304 -14.90 -0.79 -0.47
CA MET A 304 -14.06 0.39 -0.28
C MET A 304 -14.88 1.68 -0.42
N ASP A 305 -14.82 2.54 0.60
CA ASP A 305 -15.40 3.88 0.55
C ASP A 305 -14.43 4.85 -0.15
N VAL A 306 -14.52 4.88 -1.48
CA VAL A 306 -13.63 5.71 -2.33
C VAL A 306 -13.80 7.20 -2.02
N GLN A 307 -15.03 7.67 -1.75
CA GLN A 307 -15.30 9.07 -1.43
C GLN A 307 -14.60 9.49 -0.14
N ALA A 308 -14.65 8.65 0.91
CA ALA A 308 -13.96 8.92 2.17
C ALA A 308 -12.43 8.92 2.00
N ILE A 309 -11.89 8.00 1.21
CA ILE A 309 -10.45 7.96 0.87
C ILE A 309 -10.03 9.25 0.17
N VAL A 310 -10.72 9.65 -0.90
CA VAL A 310 -10.40 10.87 -1.65
C VAL A 310 -10.53 12.12 -0.76
N THR A 311 -11.53 12.15 0.11
CA THR A 311 -11.70 13.23 1.08
C THR A 311 -10.50 13.34 2.01
N ALA A 312 -10.06 12.22 2.59
CA ALA A 312 -8.89 12.16 3.46
C ALA A 312 -7.61 12.59 2.72
N LEU A 313 -7.41 12.13 1.48
CA LEU A 313 -6.27 12.53 0.65
C LEU A 313 -6.22 14.06 0.45
N LYS A 314 -7.38 14.68 0.16
CA LYS A 314 -7.47 16.14 0.03
C LYS A 314 -7.19 16.86 1.35
N GLN A 315 -7.69 16.33 2.47
CA GLN A 315 -7.51 16.93 3.81
C GLN A 315 -6.05 16.93 4.27
N VAL A 316 -5.29 15.87 3.95
CA VAL A 316 -3.86 15.83 4.29
C VAL A 316 -2.96 16.54 3.28
N GLY A 317 -3.52 17.18 2.26
CA GLY A 317 -2.76 17.91 1.24
C GLY A 317 -2.03 17.01 0.24
N PHE A 318 -2.51 15.78 0.00
CA PHE A 318 -1.86 14.83 -0.89
C PHE A 318 -1.92 15.29 -2.35
N ASN A 319 -0.76 15.31 -3.03
CA ASN A 319 -0.59 15.74 -4.42
C ASN A 319 0.04 14.65 -5.30
N GLY A 320 0.16 13.44 -4.78
CA GLY A 320 0.69 12.27 -5.48
C GLY A 320 -0.33 11.61 -6.40
N PHE A 321 -0.06 10.38 -6.76
CA PHE A 321 -0.96 9.57 -7.57
C PHE A 321 -1.78 8.62 -6.69
N ALA A 322 -3.08 8.57 -6.96
CA ALA A 322 -3.95 7.47 -6.59
C ALA A 322 -4.07 6.59 -7.84
N SER A 323 -3.47 5.42 -7.79
CA SER A 323 -3.31 4.56 -8.96
C SER A 323 -4.14 3.29 -8.80
N ILE A 324 -4.98 2.99 -9.81
CA ILE A 324 -5.70 1.72 -9.79
C ILE A 324 -4.73 0.55 -9.90
N GLU A 325 -4.93 -0.42 -9.02
CA GLU A 325 -4.33 -1.75 -9.11
C GLU A 325 -5.44 -2.78 -9.17
N GLN A 326 -5.48 -3.55 -10.26
CA GLN A 326 -6.48 -4.56 -10.48
C GLN A 326 -5.84 -5.82 -11.04
N ASP A 327 -6.00 -6.92 -10.31
CA ASP A 327 -5.69 -8.24 -10.82
C ASP A 327 -6.89 -8.75 -11.63
N GLY A 328 -6.65 -9.22 -12.86
CA GLY A 328 -7.71 -9.84 -13.65
C GLY A 328 -8.04 -11.25 -13.11
N HIS A 329 -9.33 -11.56 -12.98
CA HIS A 329 -9.80 -12.91 -12.66
C HIS A 329 -10.61 -13.47 -13.82
N PRO A 330 -10.62 -14.81 -14.02
CA PRO A 330 -11.50 -15.43 -15.00
C PRO A 330 -12.97 -15.05 -14.74
N GLY A 331 -13.62 -14.48 -15.76
CA GLY A 331 -15.01 -14.02 -15.66
C GLY A 331 -15.18 -12.55 -15.26
N ASP A 332 -14.10 -11.83 -14.97
CA ASP A 332 -14.15 -10.39 -14.75
C ASP A 332 -14.46 -9.63 -16.05
N PRO A 333 -15.03 -8.42 -15.95
CA PRO A 333 -15.08 -7.50 -17.07
C PRO A 333 -13.69 -7.22 -17.64
N ASP A 334 -13.60 -6.81 -18.91
CA ASP A 334 -12.34 -6.33 -19.47
C ASP A 334 -11.73 -5.30 -18.50
N ILE A 335 -10.45 -5.48 -18.17
CA ILE A 335 -9.70 -4.60 -17.28
C ILE A 335 -9.81 -3.12 -17.72
N ARG A 336 -9.98 -2.85 -19.02
CA ARG A 336 -10.21 -1.50 -19.53
C ARG A 336 -11.54 -0.92 -19.04
N ASP A 337 -12.57 -1.74 -18.88
CA ASP A 337 -13.87 -1.30 -18.37
C ASP A 337 -13.78 -0.98 -16.89
N THR A 338 -13.05 -1.80 -16.14
CA THR A 338 -12.73 -1.53 -14.73
C THR A 338 -11.93 -0.23 -14.57
N CYS A 339 -10.97 0.03 -15.45
CA CYS A 339 -10.23 1.31 -15.46
C CYS A 339 -11.12 2.52 -15.82
N ARG A 340 -12.05 2.38 -16.76
CA ARG A 340 -13.03 3.43 -17.08
C ARG A 340 -13.93 3.74 -15.89
N GLU A 341 -14.39 2.69 -15.21
CA GLU A 341 -15.22 2.84 -14.00
C GLU A 341 -14.44 3.53 -12.88
N TYR A 342 -13.18 3.14 -12.66
CA TYR A 342 -12.29 3.84 -11.73
C TYR A 342 -12.20 5.34 -12.04
N LEU A 343 -11.91 5.70 -13.29
CA LEU A 343 -11.82 7.10 -13.72
C LEU A 343 -13.15 7.85 -13.54
N ARG A 344 -14.28 7.18 -13.77
CA ARG A 344 -15.62 7.75 -13.55
C ARG A 344 -15.83 8.07 -12.06
N ILE A 345 -15.58 7.09 -11.18
CA ILE A 345 -15.72 7.24 -9.73
C ILE A 345 -14.79 8.34 -9.20
N MET A 346 -13.52 8.35 -9.62
CA MET A 346 -12.56 9.36 -9.18
C MET A 346 -13.00 10.78 -9.58
N ARG A 347 -13.54 10.95 -10.78
CA ARG A 347 -14.12 12.25 -11.23
C ARG A 347 -15.33 12.66 -10.38
N GLU A 348 -16.21 11.74 -10.04
CA GLU A 348 -17.34 11.99 -9.13
C GLU A 348 -16.89 12.41 -7.73
N CYS A 349 -15.77 11.86 -7.27
CA CYS A 349 -15.10 12.29 -6.04
C CYS A 349 -14.32 13.61 -6.19
N GLY A 350 -14.36 14.24 -7.39
CA GLY A 350 -13.69 15.52 -7.67
C GLY A 350 -12.17 15.40 -7.81
N VAL A 351 -11.69 14.29 -8.40
CA VAL A 351 -10.32 14.11 -8.89
C VAL A 351 -10.41 14.11 -10.42
N SER A 352 -9.75 15.07 -11.06
CA SER A 352 -9.75 15.26 -12.50
C SER A 352 -8.36 15.10 -13.08
#